data_6735783ea6088eaec7b6b8ed485d3d1f
#
_entry.id   6735783ea6088eaec7b6b8ed485d3d1f
#
_cell.length_a   1.000
_cell.length_b   1.000
_cell.length_c   1.000
_cell.angle_alpha   90.00
_cell.angle_beta   90.00
_cell.angle_gamma   90.00
#
_symmetry.space_group_name_H-M   'P 1'
#
loop_
_entity.id
_entity.type
_entity.pdbx_description
1 polymer ?
#
loop_
_entity_poly.entity_id
_entity_poly.type
_entity_poly.pdbx_seq_one_letter_code
_entity_poly.pdbx_strand_id
1 'polypeptide(L)'
;MTQTIANVTLLVPDYGAGIAFYVGALGFDLLEDTRLSETKRWVRVAPKGAESALLLAQADSPAQVAAIGNQTGGRVGFFLHTDDFERDHAAMTAAGVKFREAPRYEPYGTVAVFEDPFGNLWDLIEPKA
;
A
#
# COMPACT_ATOMS: atom_id res chain seq x y z
N MET A 1 -15.44 6.02 24.89
CA MET A 1 -15.07 4.79 24.16
C MET A 1 -14.34 5.16 22.89
N THR A 2 -13.26 4.49 22.59
CA THR A 2 -12.49 4.72 21.38
C THR A 2 -12.45 3.45 20.52
N GLN A 3 -12.52 3.66 19.21
CA GLN A 3 -12.40 2.59 18.23
C GLN A 3 -11.48 3.05 17.12
N THR A 4 -10.80 2.12 16.49
CA THR A 4 -9.96 2.41 15.32
C THR A 4 -10.03 1.22 14.36
N ILE A 5 -9.91 1.51 13.07
CA ILE A 5 -9.73 0.44 12.09
C ILE A 5 -8.27 0.00 12.19
N ALA A 6 -8.05 -1.20 12.73
CA ALA A 6 -6.71 -1.69 12.97
C ALA A 6 -6.02 -2.13 11.70
N ASN A 7 -6.71 -2.93 10.88
CA ASN A 7 -6.13 -3.50 9.66
C ASN A 7 -7.14 -3.49 8.52
N VAL A 8 -6.61 -3.39 7.30
CA VAL A 8 -7.35 -3.64 6.06
C VAL A 8 -6.54 -4.67 5.29
N THR A 9 -7.19 -5.71 4.78
CA THR A 9 -6.53 -6.78 4.06
C THR A 9 -6.14 -6.35 2.64
N LEU A 10 -4.91 -6.62 2.28
CA LEU A 10 -4.41 -6.47 0.93
C LEU A 10 -3.87 -7.82 0.47
N LEU A 11 -4.49 -8.38 -0.58
CA LEU A 11 -4.09 -9.67 -1.12
C LEU A 11 -2.81 -9.56 -1.92
N VAL A 12 -1.90 -10.49 -1.69
CA VAL A 12 -0.61 -10.57 -2.39
C VAL A 12 -0.40 -12.00 -2.91
N PRO A 13 0.41 -12.19 -3.97
CA PRO A 13 0.70 -13.53 -4.44
C PRO A 13 1.59 -14.31 -3.47
N ASP A 14 2.47 -13.61 -2.75
CA ASP A 14 3.25 -14.19 -1.66
C ASP A 14 3.69 -13.08 -0.70
N TYR A 15 3.98 -13.48 0.54
CA TYR A 15 4.35 -12.51 1.59
C TYR A 15 5.63 -11.77 1.26
N GLY A 16 6.62 -12.46 0.72
CA GLY A 16 7.92 -11.84 0.41
C GLY A 16 7.79 -10.71 -0.61
N ALA A 17 7.00 -10.92 -1.66
CA ALA A 17 6.78 -9.89 -2.68
C ALA A 17 6.05 -8.67 -2.08
N GLY A 18 5.08 -8.91 -1.22
CA GLY A 18 4.36 -7.83 -0.54
C GLY A 18 5.27 -7.01 0.36
N ILE A 19 6.08 -7.67 1.17
CA ILE A 19 7.04 -7.01 2.05
C ILE A 19 8.07 -6.24 1.24
N ALA A 20 8.59 -6.83 0.17
CA ALA A 20 9.60 -6.18 -0.68
C ALA A 20 9.10 -4.84 -1.23
N PHE A 21 7.84 -4.78 -1.62
CA PHE A 21 7.28 -3.52 -2.13
C PHE A 21 6.94 -2.55 -1.00
N TYR A 22 6.11 -2.97 -0.05
CA TYR A 22 5.58 -2.04 0.94
C TYR A 22 6.64 -1.58 1.94
N VAL A 23 7.53 -2.46 2.35
CA VAL A 23 8.63 -2.10 3.25
C VAL A 23 9.84 -1.63 2.46
N GLY A 24 10.23 -2.37 1.42
CA GLY A 24 11.44 -2.06 0.66
C GLY A 24 11.32 -0.83 -0.23
N ALA A 25 10.29 -0.76 -1.07
CA ALA A 25 10.14 0.33 -2.02
C ALA A 25 9.41 1.54 -1.44
N LEU A 26 8.32 1.34 -0.70
CA LEU A 26 7.56 2.45 -0.11
C LEU A 26 8.14 2.93 1.21
N GLY A 27 8.95 2.13 1.88
CA GLY A 27 9.53 2.51 3.17
C GLY A 27 8.57 2.40 4.35
N PHE A 28 7.50 1.61 4.22
CA PHE A 28 6.62 1.35 5.35
C PHE A 28 7.35 0.54 6.41
N ASP A 29 6.91 0.68 7.67
CA ASP A 29 7.41 -0.15 8.75
C ASP A 29 6.78 -1.53 8.69
N LEU A 30 7.58 -2.56 8.94
CA LEU A 30 7.08 -3.91 9.16
C LEU A 30 6.69 -4.00 10.63
N LEU A 31 5.39 -3.88 10.91
CA LEU A 31 4.90 -3.84 12.29
C LEU A 31 4.88 -5.21 12.94
N GLU A 32 4.61 -6.23 12.14
CA GLU A 32 4.48 -7.58 12.64
C GLU A 32 4.69 -8.58 11.51
N ASP A 33 5.37 -9.68 11.80
CA ASP A 33 5.57 -10.79 10.88
C ASP A 33 5.65 -12.05 11.73
N THR A 34 4.50 -12.66 11.99
CA THR A 34 4.38 -13.83 12.87
C THR A 34 3.91 -15.03 12.05
N ARG A 35 4.66 -16.11 12.13
CA ARG A 35 4.27 -17.35 11.49
C ARG A 35 3.15 -18.01 12.27
N LEU A 36 2.03 -18.30 11.61
CA LEU A 36 0.87 -18.94 12.22
C LEU A 36 0.81 -20.43 11.91
N SER A 37 1.29 -20.82 10.72
CA SER A 37 1.33 -22.22 10.30
C SER A 37 2.44 -22.37 9.26
N GLU A 38 2.55 -23.54 8.61
CA GLU A 38 3.53 -23.73 7.54
C GLU A 38 3.29 -22.80 6.35
N THR A 39 2.04 -22.39 6.13
CA THR A 39 1.65 -21.62 4.96
C THR A 39 1.12 -20.23 5.28
N LYS A 40 0.77 -19.94 6.54
CA LYS A 40 0.17 -18.68 6.94
C LYS A 40 1.07 -17.85 7.84
N ARG A 41 1.11 -16.56 7.54
CA ARG A 41 1.82 -15.56 8.35
C ARG A 41 0.88 -14.40 8.64
N TRP A 42 1.11 -13.75 9.76
CA TRP A 42 0.42 -12.53 10.15
C TRP A 42 1.37 -11.38 9.89
N VAL A 43 1.19 -10.70 8.75
CA VAL A 43 2.11 -9.66 8.28
C VAL A 43 1.39 -8.33 8.21
N ARG A 44 1.86 -7.36 9.00
CA ARG A 44 1.27 -6.02 9.03
C ARG A 44 2.31 -4.98 8.67
N VAL A 45 1.94 -4.07 7.77
CA VAL A 45 2.81 -2.99 7.32
C VAL A 45 2.03 -1.67 7.37
N ALA A 46 2.72 -0.58 7.67
CA ALA A 46 2.08 0.74 7.70
C ALA A 46 3.14 1.83 7.59
N PRO A 47 2.76 3.03 7.12
CA PRO A 47 3.63 4.20 7.25
C PRO A 47 3.98 4.43 8.72
N LYS A 48 5.17 4.96 8.97
CA LYS A 48 5.63 5.22 10.33
C LYS A 48 4.64 6.11 11.08
N GLY A 49 4.22 5.66 12.25
CA GLY A 49 3.31 6.40 13.12
C GLY A 49 1.84 6.29 12.74
N ALA A 50 1.48 5.53 11.72
CA ALA A 50 0.08 5.35 11.35
C ALA A 50 -0.65 4.47 12.36
N GLU A 51 -1.93 4.77 12.58
CA GLU A 51 -2.76 3.98 13.51
C GLU A 51 -3.35 2.75 12.84
N SER A 52 -3.56 2.80 11.52
CA SER A 52 -4.10 1.69 10.75
C SER A 52 -3.00 1.06 9.91
N ALA A 53 -3.11 -0.24 9.69
CA ALA A 53 -2.14 -1.00 8.94
C ALA A 53 -2.77 -1.76 7.79
N LEU A 54 -1.95 -2.17 6.83
CA LEU A 54 -2.34 -3.17 5.85
C LEU A 54 -1.95 -4.54 6.38
N LEU A 55 -2.89 -5.48 6.32
CA LEU A 55 -2.62 -6.88 6.57
C LEU A 55 -2.34 -7.53 5.22
N LEU A 56 -1.08 -7.89 4.98
CA LEU A 56 -0.72 -8.59 3.76
C LEU A 56 -1.17 -10.03 3.88
N ALA A 57 -2.06 -10.46 3.00
CA ALA A 57 -2.61 -11.81 3.01
C ALA A 57 -2.25 -12.52 1.72
N GLN A 58 -1.55 -13.66 1.85
CA GLN A 58 -1.22 -14.47 0.69
C GLN A 58 -2.49 -15.15 0.17
N ALA A 59 -2.77 -14.96 -1.12
CA ALA A 59 -3.93 -15.57 -1.74
C ALA A 59 -3.82 -17.09 -1.67
N ASP A 60 -4.90 -17.75 -1.21
CA ASP A 60 -4.90 -19.20 -1.00
C ASP A 60 -6.14 -19.88 -1.63
N SER A 61 -6.81 -19.20 -2.54
CA SER A 61 -7.95 -19.76 -3.28
C SER A 61 -8.03 -19.12 -4.66
N PRO A 62 -8.71 -19.76 -5.63
CA PRO A 62 -8.89 -19.16 -6.95
C PRO A 62 -9.55 -17.78 -6.90
N ALA A 63 -10.53 -17.59 -6.03
CA ALA A 63 -11.22 -16.30 -5.89
C ALA A 63 -10.26 -15.23 -5.36
N GLN A 64 -9.42 -15.58 -4.39
CA GLN A 64 -8.43 -14.65 -3.83
C GLN A 64 -7.36 -14.31 -4.86
N VAL A 65 -6.87 -15.30 -5.61
CA VAL A 65 -5.89 -15.05 -6.68
C VAL A 65 -6.46 -14.10 -7.72
N ALA A 66 -7.73 -14.30 -8.11
CA ALA A 66 -8.39 -13.43 -9.07
C ALA A 66 -8.58 -12.01 -8.57
N ALA A 67 -8.65 -11.83 -7.25
CA ALA A 67 -8.83 -10.51 -6.64
C ALA A 67 -7.51 -9.75 -6.41
N ILE A 68 -6.36 -10.40 -6.56
CA ILE A 68 -5.07 -9.72 -6.43
C ILE A 68 -5.02 -8.55 -7.41
N GLY A 69 -4.72 -7.35 -6.89
CA GLY A 69 -4.64 -6.14 -7.70
C GLY A 69 -5.99 -5.63 -8.20
N ASN A 70 -7.09 -6.25 -7.80
CA ASN A 70 -8.43 -5.90 -8.28
C ASN A 70 -9.48 -5.94 -7.16
N GLN A 71 -9.06 -5.69 -5.91
CA GLN A 71 -9.99 -5.72 -4.78
C GLN A 71 -11.05 -4.64 -4.87
N THR A 72 -10.78 -3.55 -5.59
CA THR A 72 -11.70 -2.42 -5.73
C THR A 72 -12.39 -2.40 -7.09
N GLY A 73 -12.17 -3.40 -7.94
CA GLY A 73 -12.77 -3.44 -9.26
C GLY A 73 -12.18 -2.42 -10.23
N GLY A 74 -10.93 -1.99 -10.02
CA GLY A 74 -10.23 -1.08 -10.92
C GLY A 74 -10.18 0.37 -10.46
N ARG A 75 -10.74 0.67 -9.28
CA ARG A 75 -10.64 2.02 -8.72
C ARG A 75 -9.38 2.17 -7.91
N VAL A 76 -8.95 3.42 -7.69
CA VAL A 76 -7.96 3.72 -6.66
C VAL A 76 -8.53 3.24 -5.32
N GLY A 77 -7.83 2.32 -4.69
CA GLY A 77 -8.31 1.69 -3.46
C GLY A 77 -7.64 2.21 -2.20
N PHE A 78 -6.52 2.89 -2.35
CA PHE A 78 -5.69 3.30 -1.23
C PHE A 78 -5.22 4.73 -1.43
N PHE A 79 -5.18 5.49 -0.34
CA PHE A 79 -4.85 6.92 -0.38
C PHE A 79 -3.76 7.16 0.65
N LEU A 80 -2.56 7.49 0.19
CA LEU A 80 -1.41 7.72 1.05
C LEU A 80 -1.17 9.23 1.14
N HIS A 81 -1.42 9.79 2.32
CA HIS A 81 -1.14 11.20 2.57
C HIS A 81 0.32 11.38 2.95
N THR A 82 0.90 12.44 2.46
CA THR A 82 2.28 12.83 2.81
C THR A 82 2.33 14.31 3.12
N ASP A 83 3.31 14.70 3.90
CA ASP A 83 3.61 16.11 4.17
C ASP A 83 4.61 16.71 3.18
N ASP A 84 5.18 15.88 2.31
CA ASP A 84 6.17 16.33 1.32
C ASP A 84 6.09 15.45 0.07
N PHE A 85 5.24 15.85 -0.86
CA PHE A 85 5.01 15.10 -2.10
C PHE A 85 6.28 14.95 -2.93
N GLU A 86 7.06 16.03 -3.12
CA GLU A 86 8.24 15.98 -3.97
C GLU A 86 9.29 15.03 -3.43
N ARG A 87 9.52 15.04 -2.11
CA ARG A 87 10.45 14.12 -1.46
C ARG A 87 10.04 12.67 -1.70
N ASP A 88 8.76 12.36 -1.43
CA ASP A 88 8.28 10.98 -1.52
C ASP A 88 8.18 10.50 -2.96
N HIS A 89 7.71 11.37 -3.85
CA HIS A 89 7.64 11.03 -5.28
C HIS A 89 9.03 10.70 -5.83
N ALA A 90 10.04 11.50 -5.48
CA ALA A 90 11.41 11.26 -5.92
C ALA A 90 11.97 9.95 -5.35
N ALA A 91 11.76 9.70 -4.04
CA ALA A 91 12.24 8.48 -3.40
C ALA A 91 11.56 7.24 -3.96
N MET A 92 10.25 7.30 -4.19
CA MET A 92 9.49 6.19 -4.73
C MET A 92 9.90 5.91 -6.18
N THR A 93 10.09 6.95 -6.99
CA THR A 93 10.55 6.79 -8.36
C THR A 93 11.94 6.15 -8.39
N ALA A 94 12.84 6.58 -7.52
CA ALA A 94 14.19 5.99 -7.41
C ALA A 94 14.13 4.52 -6.98
N ALA A 95 13.13 4.15 -6.19
CA ALA A 95 12.94 2.77 -5.75
C ALA A 95 12.22 1.89 -6.79
N GLY A 96 11.87 2.45 -7.94
CA GLY A 96 11.23 1.70 -9.02
C GLY A 96 9.71 1.66 -8.95
N VAL A 97 9.08 2.48 -8.11
CA VAL A 97 7.62 2.56 -8.05
C VAL A 97 7.08 3.14 -9.35
N LYS A 98 6.04 2.52 -9.89
CA LYS A 98 5.45 2.91 -11.17
C LYS A 98 4.34 3.93 -10.96
N PHE A 99 4.59 5.18 -11.33
CA PHE A 99 3.55 6.19 -11.39
C PHE A 99 2.81 6.11 -12.72
N ARG A 100 1.50 6.24 -12.68
CA ARG A 100 0.61 6.13 -13.84
C ARG A 100 0.44 7.45 -14.57
N GLU A 101 0.85 8.54 -13.95
CA GLU A 101 0.64 9.89 -14.46
C GLU A 101 1.69 10.83 -13.90
N ALA A 102 1.85 11.98 -14.54
CA ALA A 102 2.62 13.07 -13.98
C ALA A 102 1.86 13.68 -12.79
N PRO A 103 2.55 14.30 -11.84
CA PRO A 103 1.87 14.95 -10.72
C PRO A 103 0.82 15.95 -11.18
N ARG A 104 -0.34 15.95 -10.52
CA ARG A 104 -1.43 16.88 -10.74
C ARG A 104 -1.52 17.86 -9.57
N TYR A 105 -1.71 19.13 -9.90
CA TYR A 105 -1.82 20.18 -8.88
C TYR A 105 -3.29 20.60 -8.82
N GLU A 106 -4.01 19.98 -7.88
CA GLU A 106 -5.45 20.15 -7.73
C GLU A 106 -5.77 21.15 -6.62
N PRO A 107 -7.02 21.67 -6.56
CA PRO A 107 -7.39 22.57 -5.47
C PRO A 107 -7.22 21.95 -4.08
N TYR A 108 -7.37 20.63 -3.98
CA TYR A 108 -7.27 19.91 -2.68
C TYR A 108 -5.85 19.47 -2.35
N GLY A 109 -4.90 19.59 -3.28
CA GLY A 109 -3.52 19.18 -3.03
C GLY A 109 -2.79 18.72 -4.27
N THR A 110 -1.58 18.22 -4.06
CA THR A 110 -0.76 17.60 -5.11
C THR A 110 -0.96 16.10 -5.08
N VAL A 111 -1.23 15.49 -6.22
CA VAL A 111 -1.57 14.07 -6.29
C VAL A 111 -0.98 13.40 -7.52
N ALA A 112 -0.60 12.14 -7.38
CA ALA A 112 -0.27 11.27 -8.50
C ALA A 112 -0.68 9.84 -8.17
N VAL A 113 -1.21 9.14 -9.17
CA VAL A 113 -1.57 7.73 -9.03
C VAL A 113 -0.33 6.88 -9.27
N PHE A 114 -0.07 5.94 -8.36
CA PHE A 114 0.92 4.90 -8.59
C PHE A 114 0.28 3.53 -8.44
N GLU A 115 0.97 2.50 -8.88
CA GLU A 115 0.50 1.14 -8.70
C GLU A 115 1.56 0.29 -8.00
N ASP A 116 1.08 -0.69 -7.23
CA ASP A 116 1.97 -1.69 -6.67
C ASP A 116 2.26 -2.77 -7.74
N PRO A 117 3.20 -3.72 -7.48
CA PRO A 117 3.54 -4.74 -8.48
C PRO A 117 2.38 -5.68 -8.82
N PHE A 118 1.32 -5.66 -8.05
CA PHE A 118 0.18 -6.59 -8.18
C PHE A 118 -0.99 -5.98 -8.93
N GLY A 119 -0.95 -4.67 -9.19
CA GLY A 119 -2.00 -3.96 -9.91
C GLY A 119 -2.90 -3.08 -9.05
N ASN A 120 -2.65 -3.00 -7.74
CA ASN A 120 -3.43 -2.10 -6.88
C ASN A 120 -3.06 -0.65 -7.16
N LEU A 121 -4.09 0.20 -7.25
CA LEU A 121 -3.91 1.62 -7.52
C LEU A 121 -3.96 2.42 -6.23
N TRP A 122 -3.02 3.33 -6.09
CA TRP A 122 -2.83 4.20 -4.96
C TRP A 122 -2.80 5.65 -5.39
N ASP A 123 -3.35 6.54 -4.58
CA ASP A 123 -3.07 7.97 -4.68
C ASP A 123 -1.99 8.34 -3.68
N LEU A 124 -0.92 8.99 -4.14
CA LEU A 124 -0.02 9.71 -3.25
C LEU A 124 -0.48 11.16 -3.24
N ILE A 125 -0.86 11.67 -2.06
CA ILE A 125 -1.47 12.99 -1.93
C ILE A 125 -0.79 13.80 -0.83
N GLU A 126 -0.36 14.99 -1.19
CA GLU A 126 -0.03 16.01 -0.18
C GLU A 126 -1.23 16.95 -0.10
N PRO A 127 -2.05 16.83 0.97
CA PRO A 127 -3.21 17.69 1.10
C PRO A 127 -2.81 19.16 1.21
N LYS A 128 -3.63 20.04 0.68
CA LYS A 128 -3.43 21.46 0.82
C LYS A 128 -3.78 21.87 2.26
N ALA A 129 -2.89 22.66 2.85
CA ALA A 129 -3.08 23.12 4.22
C ALA A 129 -4.21 24.16 4.33
#